data_755c90315fd4e2074605eb43aab068b1
#
_entry.id   755c90315fd4e2074605eb43aab068b1
#
_cell.length_a   1.000
_cell.length_b   1.000
_cell.length_c   1.000
_cell.angle_alpha   90.00
_cell.angle_beta   90.00
_cell.angle_gamma   90.00
#
_symmetry.space_group_name_H-M   'P 1'
#
loop_
_entity.id
_entity.type
_entity.pdbx_description
1 polymer ?
#
loop_
_entity_poly.entity_id
_entity_poly.type
_entity_poly.pdbx_seq_one_letter_code
_entity_poly.pdbx_strand_id
1 'polypeptide(L)'
;MFPFEKNTMPKRSSRDDQEAPKQSPGAATAPDSGGPPLIRRLLSHLVAEDTPEGAHLTEQGLADALNVSRTPIRKALTDLHAEGIVAKVAHRGYFLARPARTLFAASLDFPSFDEEALFERVALDHLQGVLPRSFSERDVISRYGVSARMARRVLNALCDEKVIFSDEEGSWRFNPFLLTNEASLASYEYRLATEPRIPLLPTFRIRRELIRACRDEHIRLLTLAAPERTGRIAFKVDAAFHEAIATCGGNPFFHSGVAQHNRLRQILEYRDAPDDGRMMVWLKEHLDILEAVVANELQEASALMRTHLTNAMRHRQRSPDLGHHE
;
A
#
# COMPACT_ATOMS: atom_id res chain seq x y z
N MET A 1 -24.71 32.46 40.00
CA MET A 1 -24.12 33.54 40.82
C MET A 1 -23.09 32.89 41.74
N PHE A 2 -21.84 32.76 41.23
CA PHE A 2 -20.70 32.24 42.00
C PHE A 2 -19.52 33.21 41.80
N PRO A 3 -18.76 33.57 42.82
CA PRO A 3 -17.84 34.69 42.79
C PRO A 3 -16.47 34.31 42.26
N PHE A 4 -15.88 35.27 41.53
CA PHE A 4 -14.47 35.26 41.09
C PHE A 4 -13.56 35.53 42.26
N GLU A 5 -12.62 34.63 42.53
CA GLU A 5 -11.46 34.92 43.37
C GLU A 5 -10.23 35.28 42.55
N LYS A 6 -9.72 36.47 42.80
CA LYS A 6 -8.45 37.00 42.27
C LYS A 6 -7.31 36.33 42.99
N ASN A 7 -6.37 35.74 42.26
CA ASN A 7 -5.09 35.37 42.87
C ASN A 7 -3.95 36.16 42.23
N THR A 8 -3.21 36.79 43.10
CA THR A 8 -2.14 37.79 42.88
C THR A 8 -0.82 37.10 42.57
N MET A 9 -0.08 37.66 41.59
CA MET A 9 1.30 37.31 41.27
C MET A 9 2.27 37.78 42.34
N PRO A 10 3.33 37.04 42.68
CA PRO A 10 4.51 37.57 43.34
C PRO A 10 5.61 37.98 42.36
N LYS A 11 6.33 39.02 42.74
CA LYS A 11 7.36 39.76 42.04
C LYS A 11 8.65 38.98 41.81
N ARG A 12 9.33 39.34 40.70
CA ARG A 12 10.69 38.98 40.29
C ARG A 12 11.74 39.20 41.40
N SER A 13 12.66 38.24 41.52
CA SER A 13 14.00 38.44 42.06
C SER A 13 15.04 37.99 41.02
N SER A 14 16.10 38.75 40.97
CA SER A 14 17.16 38.82 39.99
C SER A 14 18.31 37.85 40.24
N ARG A 15 18.95 37.46 39.11
CA ARG A 15 20.36 37.01 38.98
C ARG A 15 20.69 35.60 39.44
N ASP A 16 21.08 34.81 38.48
CA ASP A 16 22.43 34.21 38.46
C ASP A 16 22.77 33.71 37.04
N ASP A 17 23.96 34.10 36.61
CA ASP A 17 24.62 33.68 35.38
C ASP A 17 24.94 32.17 35.47
N GLN A 18 24.44 31.35 34.53
CA GLN A 18 25.01 30.03 34.31
C GLN A 18 25.16 29.78 32.79
N GLU A 19 26.41 29.45 32.48
CA GLU A 19 26.90 29.07 31.15
C GLU A 19 26.01 28.07 30.42
N ALA A 20 25.74 28.35 29.16
CA ALA A 20 25.12 27.43 28.22
C ALA A 20 26.05 26.25 27.89
N PRO A 21 25.61 25.00 27.98
CA PRO A 21 26.40 23.86 27.52
C PRO A 21 26.50 23.90 25.97
N LYS A 22 27.74 23.81 25.47
CA LYS A 22 28.08 23.66 24.07
C LYS A 22 27.33 22.46 23.46
N GLN A 23 26.42 22.75 22.56
CA GLN A 23 25.77 21.73 21.73
C GLN A 23 26.82 21.12 20.80
N SER A 24 27.13 19.83 21.01
CA SER A 24 27.76 18.99 19.98
C SER A 24 26.84 18.86 18.78
N PRO A 25 27.34 18.87 17.55
CA PRO A 25 26.48 18.69 16.37
C PRO A 25 25.92 17.27 16.42
N GLY A 26 24.65 17.16 16.76
CA GLY A 26 23.89 15.92 16.69
C GLY A 26 23.91 15.40 15.25
N ALA A 27 24.31 14.14 15.10
CA ALA A 27 24.18 13.42 13.85
C ALA A 27 22.74 13.50 13.35
N ALA A 28 22.54 14.20 12.24
CA ALA A 28 21.29 14.24 11.53
C ALA A 28 20.98 12.79 11.07
N THR A 29 20.05 12.14 11.73
CA THR A 29 19.39 10.94 11.20
C THR A 29 18.62 11.41 9.98
N ALA A 30 19.14 11.09 8.78
CA ALA A 30 18.44 11.30 7.53
C ALA A 30 17.07 10.60 7.62
N PRO A 31 15.99 11.21 7.13
CA PRO A 31 14.70 10.58 7.07
C PRO A 31 14.80 9.36 6.14
N ASP A 32 14.43 8.20 6.66
CA ASP A 32 14.24 6.97 5.90
C ASP A 32 13.03 7.22 4.98
N SER A 33 13.27 7.91 3.87
CA SER A 33 12.28 8.17 2.84
C SER A 33 11.94 6.83 2.21
N GLY A 34 10.65 6.47 2.16
CA GLY A 34 10.11 5.26 1.57
C GLY A 34 10.36 5.15 0.06
N GLY A 35 11.64 5.12 -0.32
CA GLY A 35 12.08 4.84 -1.67
C GLY A 35 12.26 3.34 -1.91
N PRO A 36 12.49 2.93 -3.17
CA PRO A 36 12.71 1.54 -3.53
C PRO A 36 13.78 0.91 -2.63
N PRO A 37 13.67 -0.41 -2.30
CA PRO A 37 14.67 -1.10 -1.49
C PRO A 37 16.08 -0.77 -1.96
N LEU A 38 17.00 -0.58 -1.03
CA LEU A 38 18.36 -0.14 -1.32
C LEU A 38 19.03 -0.98 -2.41
N ILE A 39 18.80 -2.29 -2.42
CA ILE A 39 19.31 -3.20 -3.45
C ILE A 39 18.86 -2.76 -4.85
N ARG A 40 17.59 -2.41 -5.03
CA ARG A 40 17.09 -1.96 -6.33
C ARG A 40 17.70 -0.61 -6.75
N ARG A 41 17.80 0.34 -5.80
CA ARG A 41 18.50 1.61 -6.05
C ARG A 41 19.95 1.39 -6.45
N LEU A 42 20.62 0.43 -5.79
CA LEU A 42 21.98 0.03 -6.09
C LEU A 42 22.07 -0.59 -7.50
N LEU A 43 21.21 -1.56 -7.82
CA LEU A 43 21.18 -2.16 -9.16
C LEU A 43 20.85 -1.14 -10.25
N SER A 44 19.87 -0.26 -10.02
CA SER A 44 19.51 0.81 -10.96
C SER A 44 20.66 1.79 -11.17
N HIS A 45 21.42 2.13 -10.11
CA HIS A 45 22.61 2.96 -10.21
C HIS A 45 23.69 2.29 -11.05
N LEU A 46 23.98 1.00 -10.80
CA LEU A 46 24.97 0.25 -11.59
C LEU A 46 24.59 0.17 -13.08
N VAL A 47 23.30 0.01 -13.37
CA VAL A 47 22.78 0.00 -14.76
C VAL A 47 22.89 1.37 -15.41
N ALA A 48 22.54 2.45 -14.69
CA ALA A 48 22.63 3.83 -15.19
C ALA A 48 24.08 4.23 -15.51
N GLU A 49 25.05 3.74 -14.72
CA GLU A 49 26.49 3.98 -14.92
C GLU A 49 27.11 2.99 -15.93
N ASP A 50 26.31 2.12 -16.56
CA ASP A 50 26.78 1.03 -17.46
C ASP A 50 28.01 0.29 -16.88
N THR A 51 27.97 -0.02 -15.59
CA THR A 51 29.07 -0.58 -14.84
C THR A 51 29.52 -1.91 -15.47
N PRO A 52 30.81 -2.06 -15.87
CA PRO A 52 31.28 -3.27 -16.55
C PRO A 52 31.42 -4.44 -15.57
N GLU A 53 31.42 -5.66 -16.11
CA GLU A 53 31.80 -6.86 -15.37
C GLU A 53 33.21 -6.71 -14.80
N GLY A 54 33.42 -7.19 -13.58
CA GLY A 54 34.68 -7.08 -12.86
C GLY A 54 34.95 -5.71 -12.22
N ALA A 55 34.05 -4.74 -12.36
CA ALA A 55 34.18 -3.46 -11.68
C ALA A 55 34.19 -3.62 -10.16
N HIS A 56 35.10 -2.91 -9.48
CA HIS A 56 35.21 -2.91 -8.03
C HIS A 56 34.12 -2.05 -7.40
N LEU A 57 33.26 -2.64 -6.59
CA LEU A 57 32.15 -1.99 -5.91
C LEU A 57 32.58 -1.63 -4.48
N THR A 58 32.93 -0.37 -4.26
CA THR A 58 33.35 0.09 -2.93
C THR A 58 32.15 0.46 -2.07
N GLU A 59 32.15 0.04 -0.80
CA GLU A 59 31.09 0.39 0.15
C GLU A 59 30.93 1.92 0.29
N GLN A 60 32.05 2.66 0.28
CA GLN A 60 32.03 4.11 0.41
C GLN A 60 31.44 4.77 -0.84
N GLY A 61 31.93 4.42 -2.02
CA GLY A 61 31.45 5.03 -3.28
C GLY A 61 29.96 4.81 -3.50
N LEU A 62 29.48 3.59 -3.20
CA LEU A 62 28.03 3.29 -3.28
C LEU A 62 27.21 4.00 -2.20
N ALA A 63 27.76 4.15 -0.98
CA ALA A 63 27.12 4.89 0.10
C ALA A 63 26.93 6.36 -0.26
N ASP A 64 27.96 6.97 -0.83
CA ASP A 64 27.96 8.37 -1.29
C ASP A 64 27.00 8.56 -2.48
N ALA A 65 27.07 7.69 -3.48
CA ALA A 65 26.20 7.75 -4.67
C ALA A 65 24.69 7.59 -4.34
N LEU A 66 24.37 6.76 -3.35
CA LEU A 66 22.99 6.47 -2.96
C LEU A 66 22.50 7.30 -1.76
N ASN A 67 23.36 8.17 -1.21
CA ASN A 67 23.09 9.00 -0.03
C ASN A 67 22.59 8.20 1.18
N VAL A 68 23.34 7.15 1.53
CA VAL A 68 23.07 6.26 2.68
C VAL A 68 24.36 5.98 3.45
N SER A 69 24.26 5.42 4.65
CA SER A 69 25.45 4.98 5.39
C SER A 69 26.06 3.68 4.82
N ARG A 70 27.31 3.36 5.17
CA ARG A 70 28.01 2.15 4.67
C ARG A 70 27.41 0.84 5.15
N THR A 71 26.81 0.82 6.34
CA THR A 71 26.25 -0.42 6.93
C THR A 71 25.17 -1.05 6.07
N PRO A 72 24.14 -0.34 5.61
CA PRO A 72 23.14 -0.91 4.69
C PRO A 72 23.73 -1.30 3.33
N ILE A 73 24.73 -0.57 2.81
CA ILE A 73 25.43 -0.96 1.56
C ILE A 73 26.14 -2.31 1.73
N ARG A 74 26.87 -2.51 2.83
CA ARG A 74 27.54 -3.79 3.12
C ARG A 74 26.54 -4.94 3.15
N LYS A 75 25.38 -4.75 3.78
CA LYS A 75 24.32 -5.74 3.80
C LYS A 75 23.81 -6.03 2.38
N ALA A 76 23.51 -5.00 1.60
CA ALA A 76 23.03 -5.14 0.23
C ALA A 76 24.05 -5.89 -0.65
N LEU A 77 25.36 -5.59 -0.54
CA LEU A 77 26.41 -6.30 -1.26
C LEU A 77 26.54 -7.77 -0.82
N THR A 78 26.28 -8.07 0.45
CA THR A 78 26.27 -9.46 0.94
C THR A 78 25.09 -10.23 0.37
N ASP A 79 23.91 -9.61 0.31
CA ASP A 79 22.70 -10.21 -0.27
C ASP A 79 22.89 -10.44 -1.79
N LEU A 80 23.42 -9.46 -2.51
CA LEU A 80 23.77 -9.59 -3.94
C LEU A 80 24.86 -10.63 -4.23
N HIS A 81 25.76 -10.87 -3.28
CA HIS A 81 26.73 -11.93 -3.38
C HIS A 81 26.09 -13.31 -3.26
N ALA A 82 25.14 -13.48 -2.35
CA ALA A 82 24.39 -14.72 -2.20
C ALA A 82 23.61 -15.08 -3.49
N GLU A 83 23.13 -14.05 -4.21
CA GLU A 83 22.44 -14.20 -5.51
C GLU A 83 23.39 -14.29 -6.72
N GLY A 84 24.70 -14.30 -6.51
CA GLY A 84 25.68 -14.41 -7.58
C GLY A 84 25.75 -13.18 -8.53
N ILE A 85 25.21 -12.05 -8.12
CA ILE A 85 25.24 -10.78 -8.88
C ILE A 85 26.57 -10.08 -8.67
N VAL A 86 27.13 -10.19 -7.46
CA VAL A 86 28.47 -9.70 -7.15
C VAL A 86 29.37 -10.83 -6.64
N ALA A 87 30.65 -10.78 -6.97
CA ALA A 87 31.67 -11.69 -6.46
C ALA A 87 32.40 -11.03 -5.28
N LYS A 88 32.57 -11.77 -4.19
CA LYS A 88 33.42 -11.34 -3.06
C LYS A 88 34.81 -11.92 -3.19
N VAL A 89 35.83 -11.08 -3.29
CA VAL A 89 37.24 -11.47 -3.34
C VAL A 89 37.89 -11.18 -1.99
N ALA A 90 38.51 -12.17 -1.39
CA ALA A 90 39.16 -12.04 -0.10
C ALA A 90 40.15 -10.86 -0.09
N HIS A 91 40.06 -10.01 0.93
CA HIS A 91 40.87 -8.79 1.13
C HIS A 91 40.77 -7.73 0.02
N ARG A 92 39.94 -7.94 -1.02
CA ARG A 92 39.76 -7.00 -2.14
C ARG A 92 38.35 -6.40 -2.25
N GLY A 93 37.40 -6.96 -1.52
CA GLY A 93 36.02 -6.45 -1.51
C GLY A 93 35.09 -7.11 -2.52
N TYR A 94 34.12 -6.35 -3.03
CA TYR A 94 33.10 -6.84 -3.94
C TYR A 94 33.34 -6.37 -5.37
N PHE A 95 33.03 -7.23 -6.32
CA PHE A 95 33.19 -6.98 -7.77
C PHE A 95 31.90 -7.39 -8.48
N LEU A 96 31.55 -6.65 -9.53
CA LEU A 96 30.37 -7.00 -10.33
C LEU A 96 30.65 -8.31 -11.09
N ALA A 97 29.79 -9.32 -10.93
CA ALA A 97 30.01 -10.67 -11.50
C ALA A 97 29.52 -10.80 -12.95
N ARG A 98 28.75 -9.84 -13.45
CA ARG A 98 28.23 -9.79 -14.83
C ARG A 98 27.96 -8.33 -15.22
N PRO A 99 27.91 -7.97 -16.52
CA PRO A 99 27.72 -6.59 -16.95
C PRO A 99 26.40 -5.99 -16.41
N ALA A 100 26.42 -4.75 -15.93
CA ALA A 100 25.25 -4.12 -15.31
C ALA A 100 24.01 -4.10 -16.22
N ARG A 101 24.17 -3.94 -17.53
CA ARG A 101 23.06 -4.02 -18.51
C ARG A 101 22.26 -5.32 -18.48
N THR A 102 22.86 -6.41 -17.97
CA THR A 102 22.18 -7.71 -17.80
C THR A 102 21.40 -7.80 -16.48
N LEU A 103 21.60 -6.84 -15.59
CA LEU A 103 20.98 -6.82 -14.26
C LEU A 103 19.55 -6.26 -14.25
N PHE A 104 19.08 -5.73 -15.37
CA PHE A 104 17.71 -5.18 -15.45
C PHE A 104 16.66 -6.24 -15.10
N ALA A 105 16.81 -7.47 -15.62
CA ALA A 105 15.94 -8.59 -15.24
C ALA A 105 16.11 -8.96 -13.75
N ALA A 106 17.35 -9.04 -13.25
CA ALA A 106 17.63 -9.33 -11.86
C ALA A 106 17.08 -8.23 -10.91
N SER A 107 17.02 -6.97 -11.35
CA SER A 107 16.44 -5.89 -10.55
C SER A 107 14.91 -6.04 -10.40
N LEU A 108 14.25 -6.79 -11.28
CA LEU A 108 12.82 -7.12 -11.19
C LEU A 108 12.55 -8.25 -10.18
N ASP A 109 13.54 -9.10 -9.90
CA ASP A 109 13.42 -10.19 -8.93
C ASP A 109 13.54 -9.70 -7.47
N PHE A 110 14.01 -8.46 -7.25
CA PHE A 110 14.00 -7.81 -5.94
C PHE A 110 12.77 -6.91 -5.82
N PRO A 111 11.69 -7.39 -5.19
CA PRO A 111 10.48 -6.61 -5.07
C PRO A 111 10.75 -5.31 -4.30
N SER A 112 10.43 -4.17 -4.92
CA SER A 112 10.34 -2.92 -4.20
C SER A 112 9.00 -2.89 -3.50
N PHE A 113 8.96 -3.28 -2.25
CA PHE A 113 7.78 -3.07 -1.44
C PHE A 113 7.85 -1.66 -0.84
N ASP A 114 6.90 -0.80 -1.21
CA ASP A 114 6.38 0.20 -0.29
C ASP A 114 5.48 -0.51 0.72
N GLU A 115 5.01 0.19 1.73
CA GLU A 115 4.17 -0.43 2.77
C GLU A 115 2.88 -1.02 2.21
N GLU A 116 2.28 -0.35 1.23
CA GLU A 116 1.06 -0.80 0.59
C GLU A 116 1.29 -2.08 -0.23
N ALA A 117 2.35 -2.13 -1.02
CA ALA A 117 2.70 -3.31 -1.79
C ALA A 117 3.07 -4.51 -0.89
N LEU A 118 3.69 -4.27 0.26
CA LEU A 118 3.98 -5.34 1.22
C LEU A 118 2.69 -5.81 1.91
N PHE A 119 1.80 -4.89 2.29
CA PHE A 119 0.49 -5.22 2.84
C PHE A 119 -0.30 -6.13 1.89
N GLU A 120 -0.41 -5.72 0.62
CA GLU A 120 -1.05 -6.52 -0.42
C GLU A 120 -0.40 -7.89 -0.58
N ARG A 121 0.93 -7.93 -0.63
CA ARG A 121 1.67 -9.16 -0.87
C ARG A 121 1.53 -10.16 0.27
N VAL A 122 1.58 -9.71 1.52
CA VAL A 122 1.39 -10.56 2.71
C VAL A 122 -0.02 -11.18 2.69
N ALA A 123 -1.03 -10.40 2.35
CA ALA A 123 -2.40 -10.88 2.23
C ALA A 123 -2.56 -11.91 1.10
N LEU A 124 -2.02 -11.64 -0.08
CA LEU A 124 -2.05 -12.55 -1.24
C LEU A 124 -1.33 -13.87 -0.97
N ASP A 125 -0.13 -13.83 -0.40
CA ASP A 125 0.65 -15.03 -0.11
C ASP A 125 -0.07 -15.93 0.92
N HIS A 126 -0.83 -15.32 1.84
CA HIS A 126 -1.69 -16.10 2.73
C HIS A 126 -2.84 -16.77 1.97
N LEU A 127 -3.55 -16.03 1.12
CA LEU A 127 -4.65 -16.58 0.32
C LEU A 127 -4.20 -17.74 -0.59
N GLN A 128 -2.96 -17.66 -1.08
CA GLN A 128 -2.36 -18.69 -1.94
C GLN A 128 -1.73 -19.85 -1.15
N GLY A 129 -1.82 -19.84 0.19
CA GLY A 129 -1.19 -20.85 1.04
C GLY A 129 0.34 -20.80 1.08
N VAL A 130 0.93 -19.74 0.53
CA VAL A 130 2.38 -19.50 0.48
C VAL A 130 2.91 -19.03 1.83
N LEU A 131 2.12 -18.23 2.56
CA LEU A 131 2.39 -17.84 3.95
C LEU A 131 1.63 -18.77 4.90
N PRO A 132 2.28 -19.35 5.94
CA PRO A 132 1.60 -20.25 6.87
C PRO A 132 0.48 -19.54 7.65
N ARG A 133 -0.47 -20.33 8.18
CA ARG A 133 -1.60 -19.80 8.97
C ARG A 133 -1.15 -19.00 10.20
N SER A 134 -0.02 -19.39 10.80
CA SER A 134 0.65 -18.65 11.87
C SER A 134 2.07 -18.31 11.43
N PHE A 135 2.48 -17.06 11.58
CA PHE A 135 3.78 -16.55 11.13
C PHE A 135 4.29 -15.44 12.05
N SER A 136 5.59 -15.19 12.01
CA SER A 136 6.26 -14.18 12.84
C SER A 136 6.73 -12.98 12.01
N GLU A 137 7.10 -11.89 12.68
CA GLU A 137 7.78 -10.74 12.05
C GLU A 137 9.05 -11.19 11.29
N ARG A 138 9.77 -12.17 11.84
CA ARG A 138 10.99 -12.73 11.21
C ARG A 138 10.67 -13.42 9.88
N ASP A 139 9.55 -14.11 9.78
CA ASP A 139 9.13 -14.76 8.54
C ASP A 139 8.84 -13.73 7.46
N VAL A 140 8.19 -12.62 7.81
CA VAL A 140 7.93 -11.49 6.90
C VAL A 140 9.25 -10.87 6.42
N ILE A 141 10.19 -10.58 7.36
CA ILE A 141 11.50 -10.02 7.03
C ILE A 141 12.26 -10.94 6.08
N SER A 142 12.33 -12.23 6.41
CA SER A 142 13.08 -13.23 5.65
C SER A 142 12.49 -13.45 4.26
N ARG A 143 11.16 -13.56 4.18
CA ARG A 143 10.48 -13.89 2.93
C ARG A 143 10.48 -12.73 1.93
N TYR A 144 10.25 -11.50 2.42
CA TYR A 144 10.07 -10.34 1.54
C TYR A 144 11.31 -9.46 1.43
N GLY A 145 12.39 -9.77 2.16
CA GLY A 145 13.63 -9.01 2.12
C GLY A 145 13.50 -7.57 2.61
N VAL A 146 12.52 -7.30 3.49
CA VAL A 146 12.22 -5.96 4.00
C VAL A 146 12.91 -5.70 5.35
N SER A 147 13.00 -4.43 5.75
CA SER A 147 13.53 -4.08 7.07
C SER A 147 12.55 -4.47 8.19
N ALA A 148 13.06 -4.76 9.40
CA ALA A 148 12.23 -5.02 10.58
C ALA A 148 11.25 -3.86 10.86
N ARG A 149 11.66 -2.62 10.60
CA ARG A 149 10.80 -1.43 10.73
C ARG A 149 9.62 -1.48 9.78
N MET A 150 9.84 -1.83 8.51
CA MET A 150 8.79 -1.94 7.50
C MET A 150 7.86 -3.12 7.82
N ALA A 151 8.42 -4.30 8.12
CA ALA A 151 7.63 -5.46 8.51
C ALA A 151 6.69 -5.15 9.67
N ARG A 152 7.20 -4.52 10.74
CA ARG A 152 6.41 -4.13 11.91
C ARG A 152 5.32 -3.14 11.58
N ARG A 153 5.58 -2.12 10.74
CA ARG A 153 4.56 -1.15 10.33
C ARG A 153 3.43 -1.82 9.56
N VAL A 154 3.77 -2.69 8.62
CA VAL A 154 2.77 -3.42 7.83
C VAL A 154 1.98 -4.40 8.69
N LEU A 155 2.63 -5.14 9.59
CA LEU A 155 1.94 -6.04 10.52
C LEU A 155 1.01 -5.29 11.47
N ASN A 156 1.43 -4.13 11.98
CA ASN A 156 0.56 -3.28 12.78
C ASN A 156 -0.63 -2.77 11.97
N ALA A 157 -0.42 -2.30 10.74
CA ALA A 157 -1.51 -1.85 9.87
C ALA A 157 -2.51 -2.98 9.57
N LEU A 158 -2.02 -4.19 9.26
CA LEU A 158 -2.87 -5.38 9.08
C LEU A 158 -3.67 -5.72 10.35
N CYS A 159 -3.05 -5.56 11.53
CA CYS A 159 -3.70 -5.79 12.82
C CYS A 159 -4.75 -4.72 13.14
N ASP A 160 -4.45 -3.45 12.92
CA ASP A 160 -5.37 -2.32 13.15
C ASP A 160 -6.62 -2.47 12.26
N GLU A 161 -6.47 -2.97 11.06
CA GLU A 161 -7.55 -3.26 10.14
C GLU A 161 -8.24 -4.62 10.39
N LYS A 162 -7.84 -5.36 11.44
CA LYS A 162 -8.40 -6.68 11.79
C LYS A 162 -8.22 -7.74 10.71
N VAL A 163 -7.25 -7.58 9.84
CA VAL A 163 -6.85 -8.57 8.83
C VAL A 163 -6.09 -9.72 9.49
N ILE A 164 -5.23 -9.38 10.46
CA ILE A 164 -4.50 -10.34 11.29
C ILE A 164 -4.73 -10.05 12.78
N PHE A 165 -4.49 -11.06 13.60
CA PHE A 165 -4.46 -10.95 15.05
C PHE A 165 -3.13 -11.47 15.59
N SER A 166 -2.62 -10.84 16.65
CA SER A 166 -1.50 -11.40 17.42
C SER A 166 -2.03 -12.44 18.41
N ASP A 167 -1.36 -13.57 18.51
CA ASP A 167 -1.60 -14.53 19.59
C ASP A 167 -0.74 -14.20 20.82
N GLU A 168 -0.96 -14.94 21.91
CA GLU A 168 -0.24 -14.75 23.19
C GLU A 168 1.26 -15.02 23.09
N GLU A 169 1.69 -15.78 22.07
CA GLU A 169 3.09 -16.14 21.82
C GLU A 169 3.80 -15.12 20.92
N GLY A 170 3.06 -14.09 20.46
CA GLY A 170 3.60 -13.03 19.58
C GLY A 170 3.67 -13.43 18.10
N SER A 171 3.01 -14.52 17.72
CA SER A 171 2.78 -14.89 16.33
C SER A 171 1.54 -14.21 15.78
N TRP A 172 1.50 -14.04 14.46
CA TRP A 172 0.40 -13.43 13.74
C TRP A 172 -0.46 -14.48 13.06
N ARG A 173 -1.79 -14.31 13.09
CA ARG A 173 -2.76 -15.17 12.38
C ARG A 173 -3.73 -14.32 11.58
N PHE A 174 -4.06 -14.77 10.38
CA PHE A 174 -5.08 -14.13 9.58
C PHE A 174 -6.48 -14.35 10.17
N ASN A 175 -7.33 -13.35 10.00
CA ASN A 175 -8.73 -13.39 10.36
C ASN A 175 -9.48 -14.34 9.41
N PRO A 176 -9.91 -15.52 9.85
CA PRO A 176 -10.56 -16.49 8.97
C PRO A 176 -11.91 -15.99 8.43
N PHE A 177 -12.58 -15.08 9.16
CA PHE A 177 -13.84 -14.49 8.71
C PHE A 177 -13.70 -13.74 7.37
N LEU A 178 -12.58 -13.05 7.13
CA LEU A 178 -12.34 -12.33 5.87
C LEU A 178 -12.23 -13.26 4.65
N LEU A 179 -12.15 -14.56 4.85
CA LEU A 179 -12.09 -15.55 3.78
C LEU A 179 -13.46 -16.17 3.45
N THR A 180 -14.53 -15.74 4.13
CA THR A 180 -15.88 -16.29 3.97
C THR A 180 -16.72 -15.51 2.96
N ASN A 181 -17.75 -16.14 2.44
CA ASN A 181 -18.76 -15.47 1.61
C ASN A 181 -19.59 -14.49 2.44
N GLU A 182 -19.84 -14.79 3.71
CA GLU A 182 -20.53 -13.91 4.65
C GLU A 182 -19.78 -12.57 4.78
N ALA A 183 -18.46 -12.57 4.87
CA ALA A 183 -17.68 -11.33 4.91
C ALA A 183 -17.83 -10.52 3.63
N SER A 184 -17.83 -11.18 2.47
CA SER A 184 -18.07 -10.52 1.19
C SER A 184 -19.46 -9.89 1.13
N LEU A 185 -20.50 -10.59 1.56
CA LEU A 185 -21.87 -10.06 1.59
C LEU A 185 -22.03 -8.92 2.57
N ALA A 186 -21.47 -9.04 3.79
CA ALA A 186 -21.45 -7.96 4.77
C ALA A 186 -20.72 -6.70 4.25
N SER A 187 -19.67 -6.90 3.44
CA SER A 187 -18.98 -5.82 2.72
C SER A 187 -19.96 -5.05 1.79
N TYR A 188 -20.75 -5.74 0.99
CA TYR A 188 -21.72 -5.09 0.12
C TYR A 188 -22.86 -4.43 0.90
N GLU A 189 -23.31 -5.00 2.00
CA GLU A 189 -24.31 -4.37 2.89
C GLU A 189 -23.81 -3.02 3.42
N TYR A 190 -22.55 -2.96 3.90
CA TYR A 190 -21.93 -1.72 4.34
C TYR A 190 -21.88 -0.69 3.21
N ARG A 191 -21.43 -1.08 2.02
CA ARG A 191 -21.35 -0.21 0.84
C ARG A 191 -22.70 0.32 0.42
N LEU A 192 -23.72 -0.53 0.38
CA LEU A 192 -25.11 -0.14 0.05
C LEU A 192 -25.72 0.85 1.05
N ALA A 193 -25.31 0.76 2.31
CA ALA A 193 -25.76 1.68 3.35
C ALA A 193 -25.07 3.06 3.26
N THR A 194 -23.83 3.12 2.76
CA THR A 194 -22.97 4.30 2.83
C THR A 194 -22.79 5.01 1.48
N GLU A 195 -22.34 4.32 0.45
CA GLU A 195 -21.86 4.94 -0.79
C GLU A 195 -22.95 5.64 -1.60
N PRO A 196 -24.19 5.11 -1.76
CA PRO A 196 -25.26 5.82 -2.48
C PRO A 196 -25.67 7.15 -1.83
N ARG A 197 -25.36 7.34 -0.53
CA ARG A 197 -25.66 8.59 0.17
C ARG A 197 -24.65 9.69 -0.12
N ILE A 198 -23.43 9.34 -0.57
CA ILE A 198 -22.33 10.30 -0.75
C ILE A 198 -22.69 11.40 -1.76
N PRO A 199 -23.22 11.12 -2.97
CA PRO A 199 -23.63 12.17 -3.91
C PRO A 199 -24.67 13.13 -3.35
N LEU A 200 -25.47 12.68 -2.38
CA LEU A 200 -26.57 13.45 -1.78
C LEU A 200 -26.16 14.27 -0.55
N LEU A 201 -24.88 14.24 -0.17
CA LEU A 201 -24.38 15.02 0.97
C LEU A 201 -24.43 16.52 0.66
N PRO A 202 -24.83 17.39 1.60
CA PRO A 202 -24.82 18.84 1.40
C PRO A 202 -23.40 19.39 1.11
N THR A 203 -22.39 18.64 1.51
CA THR A 203 -20.96 18.93 1.31
C THR A 203 -20.43 18.45 -0.04
N PHE A 204 -21.22 17.71 -0.83
CA PHE A 204 -20.76 17.17 -2.12
C PHE A 204 -20.36 18.30 -3.07
N ARG A 205 -19.15 18.20 -3.62
CA ARG A 205 -18.61 19.15 -4.61
C ARG A 205 -17.87 18.37 -5.70
N ILE A 206 -18.29 18.59 -6.94
CA ILE A 206 -17.69 17.91 -8.10
C ILE A 206 -16.26 18.40 -8.28
N ARG A 207 -15.29 17.51 -8.09
CA ARG A 207 -13.88 17.75 -8.36
C ARG A 207 -13.55 17.31 -9.79
N ARG A 208 -13.74 18.21 -10.75
CA ARG A 208 -13.73 17.90 -12.19
C ARG A 208 -12.48 17.16 -12.64
N GLU A 209 -11.30 17.57 -12.18
CA GLU A 209 -10.03 16.92 -12.57
C GLU A 209 -9.93 15.49 -12.02
N LEU A 210 -10.39 15.25 -10.78
CA LEU A 210 -10.42 13.92 -10.18
C LEU A 210 -11.41 13.01 -10.91
N ILE A 211 -12.60 13.49 -11.23
CA ILE A 211 -13.60 12.72 -11.97
C ILE A 211 -13.12 12.42 -13.41
N ARG A 212 -12.46 13.37 -14.07
CA ARG A 212 -11.86 13.14 -15.39
C ARG A 212 -10.78 12.06 -15.32
N ALA A 213 -9.82 12.18 -14.41
CA ALA A 213 -8.76 11.17 -14.24
C ALA A 213 -9.34 9.77 -13.97
N CYS A 214 -10.35 9.68 -13.13
CA CYS A 214 -11.06 8.44 -12.85
C CYS A 214 -11.71 7.87 -14.13
N ARG A 215 -12.42 8.68 -14.92
CA ARG A 215 -13.03 8.29 -16.21
C ARG A 215 -11.98 7.78 -17.19
N ASP A 216 -10.87 8.49 -17.33
CA ASP A 216 -9.80 8.16 -18.28
C ASP A 216 -9.19 6.79 -17.93
N GLU A 217 -9.00 6.46 -16.66
CA GLU A 217 -8.54 5.14 -16.20
C GLU A 217 -9.54 4.01 -16.55
N HIS A 218 -10.85 4.27 -16.42
CA HIS A 218 -11.88 3.31 -16.83
C HIS A 218 -11.85 3.05 -18.33
N ILE A 219 -11.74 4.10 -19.14
CA ILE A 219 -11.63 3.99 -20.59
C ILE A 219 -10.34 3.25 -20.96
N ARG A 220 -9.22 3.55 -20.29
CA ARG A 220 -7.96 2.84 -20.51
C ARG A 220 -8.11 1.35 -20.23
N LEU A 221 -8.73 0.97 -19.11
CA LEU A 221 -8.93 -0.44 -18.76
C LEU A 221 -9.86 -1.15 -19.76
N LEU A 222 -10.89 -0.48 -20.30
CA LEU A 222 -11.74 -1.01 -21.36
C LEU A 222 -10.99 -1.29 -22.65
N THR A 223 -9.94 -0.53 -22.97
CA THR A 223 -9.16 -0.64 -24.21
C THR A 223 -7.98 -1.62 -24.09
N LEU A 224 -7.60 -2.04 -22.89
CA LEU A 224 -6.56 -3.06 -22.71
C LEU A 224 -6.99 -4.41 -23.30
N ALA A 225 -6.02 -5.18 -23.79
CA ALA A 225 -6.26 -6.57 -24.17
C ALA A 225 -6.60 -7.45 -22.95
N ALA A 226 -7.42 -8.48 -23.13
CA ALA A 226 -7.86 -9.34 -22.03
C ALA A 226 -6.71 -9.88 -21.13
N PRO A 227 -5.56 -10.32 -21.67
CA PRO A 227 -4.45 -10.78 -20.82
C PRO A 227 -3.80 -9.70 -19.95
N GLU A 228 -3.96 -8.42 -20.32
CA GLU A 228 -3.41 -7.28 -19.59
C GLU A 228 -4.35 -6.78 -18.48
N ARG A 229 -5.62 -7.15 -18.54
CA ARG A 229 -6.64 -6.82 -17.55
C ARG A 229 -6.56 -7.75 -16.34
N THR A 230 -5.54 -7.60 -15.55
CA THR A 230 -5.39 -8.39 -14.32
C THR A 230 -6.38 -7.96 -13.23
N GLY A 231 -6.78 -8.89 -12.36
CA GLY A 231 -7.64 -8.58 -11.22
C GLY A 231 -7.09 -7.44 -10.34
N ARG A 232 -5.76 -7.34 -10.21
CA ARG A 232 -5.11 -6.25 -9.49
C ARG A 232 -5.33 -4.88 -10.15
N ILE A 233 -5.18 -4.78 -11.46
CA ILE A 233 -5.42 -3.52 -12.19
C ILE A 233 -6.90 -3.16 -12.11
N ALA A 234 -7.78 -4.13 -12.32
CA ALA A 234 -9.21 -3.95 -12.25
C ALA A 234 -9.64 -3.45 -10.85
N PHE A 235 -9.15 -4.08 -9.79
CA PHE A 235 -9.45 -3.66 -8.41
C PHE A 235 -8.96 -2.23 -8.12
N LYS A 236 -7.76 -1.86 -8.57
CA LYS A 236 -7.26 -0.48 -8.37
C LYS A 236 -8.14 0.57 -9.03
N VAL A 237 -8.63 0.29 -10.25
CA VAL A 237 -9.54 1.19 -10.96
C VAL A 237 -10.90 1.28 -10.24
N ASP A 238 -11.44 0.15 -9.78
CA ASP A 238 -12.67 0.07 -9.01
C ASP A 238 -12.55 0.85 -7.68
N ALA A 239 -11.52 0.58 -6.89
CA ALA A 239 -11.30 1.26 -5.62
C ALA A 239 -11.13 2.78 -5.78
N ALA A 240 -10.34 3.21 -6.78
CA ALA A 240 -10.12 4.62 -7.08
C ALA A 240 -11.41 5.35 -7.46
N PHE A 241 -12.35 4.69 -8.15
CA PHE A 241 -13.67 5.24 -8.45
C PHE A 241 -14.47 5.55 -7.17
N HIS A 242 -14.60 4.57 -6.27
CA HIS A 242 -15.35 4.74 -5.03
C HIS A 242 -14.73 5.82 -4.13
N GLU A 243 -13.41 5.88 -4.07
CA GLU A 243 -12.68 6.92 -3.33
C GLU A 243 -12.81 8.31 -3.97
N ALA A 244 -12.87 8.40 -5.31
CA ALA A 244 -13.10 9.66 -6.01
C ALA A 244 -14.49 10.24 -5.67
N ILE A 245 -15.55 9.40 -5.68
CA ILE A 245 -16.89 9.80 -5.29
C ILE A 245 -16.91 10.21 -3.81
N ALA A 246 -16.26 9.45 -2.93
CA ALA A 246 -16.16 9.78 -1.50
C ALA A 246 -15.42 11.11 -1.25
N THR A 247 -14.37 11.38 -2.03
CA THR A 247 -13.63 12.64 -1.99
C THR A 247 -14.51 13.83 -2.42
N CYS A 248 -15.35 13.65 -3.45
CA CYS A 248 -16.34 14.65 -3.85
C CYS A 248 -17.39 14.91 -2.76
N GLY A 249 -17.67 13.92 -1.93
CA GLY A 249 -18.61 14.03 -0.80
C GLY A 249 -18.21 15.08 0.23
N GLY A 250 -16.93 15.44 0.33
CA GLY A 250 -16.41 16.48 1.23
C GLY A 250 -16.57 16.15 2.72
N ASN A 251 -16.93 14.93 3.07
CA ASN A 251 -17.05 14.46 4.44
C ASN A 251 -15.92 13.46 4.76
N PRO A 252 -14.99 13.81 5.70
CA PRO A 252 -13.82 12.98 5.99
C PRO A 252 -14.18 11.61 6.54
N PHE A 253 -15.30 11.45 7.23
CA PHE A 253 -15.72 10.14 7.76
C PHE A 253 -16.14 9.19 6.65
N PHE A 254 -16.92 9.66 5.65
CA PHE A 254 -17.25 8.84 4.49
C PHE A 254 -15.99 8.50 3.68
N HIS A 255 -15.11 9.47 3.43
CA HIS A 255 -13.86 9.22 2.71
C HIS A 255 -12.99 8.18 3.43
N SER A 256 -12.72 8.38 4.72
CA SER A 256 -11.90 7.42 5.51
C SER A 256 -12.55 6.04 5.57
N GLY A 257 -13.88 5.97 5.72
CA GLY A 257 -14.61 4.71 5.73
C GLY A 257 -14.51 3.96 4.41
N VAL A 258 -14.67 4.64 3.27
CA VAL A 258 -14.52 4.02 1.94
C VAL A 258 -13.07 3.56 1.71
N ALA A 259 -12.07 4.40 2.01
CA ALA A 259 -10.67 4.07 1.82
C ALA A 259 -10.24 2.87 2.69
N GLN A 260 -10.61 2.85 3.98
CA GLN A 260 -10.34 1.72 4.87
C GLN A 260 -11.05 0.44 4.37
N HIS A 261 -12.31 0.58 3.95
CA HIS A 261 -13.09 -0.55 3.46
C HIS A 261 -12.49 -1.14 2.17
N ASN A 262 -11.99 -0.29 1.27
CA ASN A 262 -11.30 -0.74 0.04
C ASN A 262 -10.08 -1.61 0.36
N ARG A 263 -9.28 -1.29 1.39
CA ARG A 263 -8.14 -2.14 1.80
C ARG A 263 -8.58 -3.54 2.26
N LEU A 264 -9.67 -3.62 3.04
CA LEU A 264 -10.24 -4.91 3.43
C LEU A 264 -10.82 -5.67 2.24
N ARG A 265 -11.53 -4.95 1.36
CA ARG A 265 -12.13 -5.50 0.16
C ARG A 265 -11.11 -6.07 -0.83
N GLN A 266 -9.96 -5.47 -0.92
CA GLN A 266 -8.86 -5.95 -1.74
C GLN A 266 -8.51 -7.42 -1.42
N ILE A 267 -8.50 -7.79 -0.13
CA ILE A 267 -8.25 -9.16 0.32
C ILE A 267 -9.38 -10.09 -0.11
N LEU A 268 -10.64 -9.64 0.00
CA LEU A 268 -11.82 -10.41 -0.39
C LEU A 268 -11.86 -10.65 -1.92
N GLU A 269 -11.51 -9.64 -2.71
CA GLU A 269 -11.56 -9.67 -4.18
C GLU A 269 -10.38 -10.46 -4.80
N TYR A 270 -9.21 -10.48 -4.16
CA TYR A 270 -8.07 -11.25 -4.67
C TYR A 270 -8.22 -12.77 -4.53
N ARG A 271 -9.17 -13.21 -3.73
CA ARG A 271 -9.49 -14.63 -3.60
C ARG A 271 -10.09 -15.21 -4.89
N ASP A 272 -10.79 -14.40 -5.64
CA ASP A 272 -11.56 -14.85 -6.79
C ASP A 272 -10.80 -14.61 -8.10
N ALA A 273 -10.97 -15.52 -9.04
CA ALA A 273 -10.44 -15.34 -10.39
C ALA A 273 -11.14 -14.14 -11.06
N PRO A 274 -10.41 -13.30 -11.82
CA PRO A 274 -11.03 -12.18 -12.51
C PRO A 274 -12.07 -12.69 -13.53
N ASP A 275 -13.30 -12.16 -13.43
CA ASP A 275 -14.37 -12.37 -14.39
C ASP A 275 -14.42 -11.18 -15.35
N ASP A 276 -13.88 -11.38 -16.56
CA ASP A 276 -13.82 -10.37 -17.62
C ASP A 276 -15.21 -9.86 -17.99
N GLY A 277 -16.21 -10.76 -18.05
CA GLY A 277 -17.58 -10.38 -18.37
C GLY A 277 -18.19 -9.46 -17.31
N ARG A 278 -18.00 -9.78 -16.05
CA ARG A 278 -18.45 -8.92 -14.94
C ARG A 278 -17.69 -7.60 -14.90
N MET A 279 -16.39 -7.62 -15.18
CA MET A 279 -15.57 -6.41 -15.21
C MET A 279 -16.08 -5.42 -16.28
N MET A 280 -16.39 -5.88 -17.48
CA MET A 280 -16.94 -5.03 -18.52
C MET A 280 -18.28 -4.39 -18.14
N VAL A 281 -19.10 -5.11 -17.37
CA VAL A 281 -20.38 -4.60 -16.89
C VAL A 281 -20.16 -3.47 -15.85
N TRP A 282 -19.36 -3.71 -14.81
CA TRP A 282 -19.18 -2.70 -13.76
C TRP A 282 -18.39 -1.48 -14.24
N LEU A 283 -17.47 -1.63 -15.19
CA LEU A 283 -16.80 -0.49 -15.83
C LEU A 283 -17.81 0.46 -16.50
N LYS A 284 -18.81 -0.10 -17.17
CA LYS A 284 -19.88 0.69 -17.76
C LYS A 284 -20.77 1.34 -16.71
N GLU A 285 -21.18 0.57 -15.67
CA GLU A 285 -21.94 1.09 -14.56
C GLU A 285 -21.25 2.29 -13.89
N HIS A 286 -19.90 2.22 -13.70
CA HIS A 286 -19.11 3.33 -13.15
C HIS A 286 -19.09 4.54 -14.09
N LEU A 287 -18.93 4.35 -15.39
CA LEU A 287 -18.96 5.45 -16.35
C LEU A 287 -20.31 6.17 -16.34
N ASP A 288 -21.43 5.43 -16.28
CA ASP A 288 -22.77 6.00 -16.21
C ASP A 288 -22.94 6.85 -14.93
N ILE A 289 -22.39 6.39 -13.77
CA ILE A 289 -22.38 7.15 -12.52
C ILE A 289 -21.54 8.42 -12.65
N LEU A 290 -20.35 8.33 -13.26
CA LEU A 290 -19.47 9.49 -13.46
C LEU A 290 -20.11 10.53 -14.39
N GLU A 291 -20.85 10.10 -15.41
CA GLU A 291 -21.60 11.00 -16.31
C GLU A 291 -22.71 11.73 -15.56
N ALA A 292 -23.50 11.05 -14.74
CA ALA A 292 -24.52 11.66 -13.90
C ALA A 292 -23.91 12.67 -12.89
N VAL A 293 -22.75 12.35 -12.32
CA VAL A 293 -22.03 13.30 -11.44
C VAL A 293 -21.59 14.54 -12.21
N VAL A 294 -21.02 14.38 -13.42
CA VAL A 294 -20.56 15.53 -14.25
C VAL A 294 -21.75 16.40 -14.68
N ALA A 295 -22.90 15.79 -14.98
CA ALA A 295 -24.15 16.47 -15.30
C ALA A 295 -24.79 17.16 -14.07
N ASN A 296 -24.25 16.94 -12.87
CA ASN A 296 -24.82 17.38 -11.59
C ASN A 296 -26.20 16.75 -11.29
N GLU A 297 -26.46 15.57 -11.85
CA GLU A 297 -27.67 14.77 -11.61
C GLU A 297 -27.44 13.84 -10.41
N LEU A 298 -27.27 14.44 -9.22
CA LEU A 298 -26.79 13.74 -8.03
C LEU A 298 -27.76 12.69 -7.48
N GLN A 299 -29.06 12.86 -7.71
CA GLN A 299 -30.08 11.86 -7.37
C GLN A 299 -29.93 10.62 -8.27
N GLU A 300 -29.71 10.83 -9.57
CA GLU A 300 -29.46 9.76 -10.52
C GLU A 300 -28.14 9.04 -10.20
N ALA A 301 -27.04 9.77 -9.95
CA ALA A 301 -25.78 9.20 -9.52
C ALA A 301 -25.93 8.29 -8.27
N SER A 302 -26.75 8.71 -7.30
CA SER A 302 -27.10 7.91 -6.11
C SER A 302 -27.86 6.63 -6.47
N ALA A 303 -28.86 6.72 -7.36
CA ALA A 303 -29.65 5.58 -7.81
C ALA A 303 -28.80 4.57 -8.59
N LEU A 304 -27.98 5.05 -9.51
CA LEU A 304 -27.03 4.23 -10.28
C LEU A 304 -25.99 3.55 -9.37
N MET A 305 -25.45 4.25 -8.38
CA MET A 305 -24.53 3.66 -7.39
C MET A 305 -25.19 2.51 -6.62
N ARG A 306 -26.45 2.71 -6.19
CA ARG A 306 -27.22 1.66 -5.53
C ARG A 306 -27.42 0.44 -6.44
N THR A 307 -27.77 0.67 -7.70
CA THR A 307 -27.98 -0.38 -8.70
C THR A 307 -26.68 -1.15 -8.94
N HIS A 308 -25.57 -0.45 -9.14
CA HIS A 308 -24.22 -1.03 -9.30
C HIS A 308 -23.88 -1.97 -8.13
N LEU A 309 -23.97 -1.49 -6.90
CA LEU A 309 -23.66 -2.28 -5.71
C LEU A 309 -24.62 -3.47 -5.52
N THR A 310 -25.89 -3.31 -5.85
CA THR A 310 -26.86 -4.40 -5.81
C THR A 310 -26.53 -5.48 -6.84
N ASN A 311 -26.13 -5.09 -8.05
CA ASN A 311 -25.71 -6.02 -9.11
C ASN A 311 -24.44 -6.79 -8.70
N ALA A 312 -23.46 -6.08 -8.12
CA ALA A 312 -22.24 -6.68 -7.62
C ALA A 312 -22.52 -7.69 -6.49
N MET A 313 -23.37 -7.35 -5.52
CA MET A 313 -23.78 -8.24 -4.44
C MET A 313 -24.49 -9.49 -4.96
N ARG A 314 -25.43 -9.34 -5.91
CA ARG A 314 -26.13 -10.47 -6.54
C ARG A 314 -25.20 -11.39 -7.31
N HIS A 315 -24.21 -10.83 -8.01
CA HIS A 315 -23.18 -11.61 -8.67
C HIS A 315 -22.41 -12.44 -7.65
N ARG A 316 -21.98 -11.83 -6.56
CA ARG A 316 -21.27 -12.50 -5.46
C ARG A 316 -22.07 -13.63 -4.83
N GLN A 317 -23.38 -13.43 -4.60
CA GLN A 317 -24.27 -14.49 -4.07
C GLN A 317 -24.37 -15.71 -4.97
N ARG A 318 -24.15 -15.56 -6.27
CA ARG A 318 -24.22 -16.68 -7.26
C ARG A 318 -22.87 -17.36 -7.47
N SER A 319 -21.77 -16.73 -7.08
CA SER A 319 -20.45 -17.35 -7.17
C SER A 319 -20.35 -18.49 -6.15
N PRO A 320 -19.89 -19.69 -6.56
CA PRO A 320 -19.74 -20.80 -5.65
C PRO A 320 -18.75 -20.47 -4.54
N ASP A 321 -19.02 -20.96 -3.35
CA ASP A 321 -18.05 -20.93 -2.26
C ASP A 321 -16.87 -21.79 -2.68
N LEU A 322 -15.72 -21.17 -2.94
CA LEU A 322 -14.48 -21.90 -3.12
C LEU A 322 -14.08 -22.40 -1.73
N GLY A 323 -14.70 -23.54 -1.33
CA GLY A 323 -14.54 -24.14 -0.03
C GLY A 323 -13.07 -24.20 0.36
N HIS A 324 -12.81 -23.82 1.61
CA HIS A 324 -11.52 -24.02 2.22
C HIS A 324 -11.17 -25.51 2.12
N HIS A 325 -10.14 -25.85 1.37
CA HIS A 325 -9.46 -27.12 1.57
C HIS A 325 -8.88 -27.06 2.99
N GLU A 326 -9.47 -27.88 3.90
CA GLU A 326 -9.02 -28.14 5.26
C GLU A 326 -7.54 -28.55 5.30
#